data_16db0b761a01abee43af0848489366ef
#
_entry.id   16db0b761a01abee43af0848489366ef
#
_cell.length_a   1.000
_cell.length_b   1.000
_cell.length_c   1.000
_cell.angle_alpha   90.00
_cell.angle_beta   90.00
_cell.angle_gamma   90.00
#
_symmetry.space_group_name_H-M   'P 1'
#
loop_
_entity.id
_entity.type
_entity.pdbx_description
1 polymer ?
#
loop_
_entity_poly.entity_id
_entity_poly.type
_entity_poly.pdbx_seq_one_letter_code
_entity_poly.pdbx_strand_id
1 'polypeptide(L)'
;MDNILLGPSISKHDKPKKLMVMLHGYGDNAANFIHLAEPLDQDEWGMHYVALNAPSIMPGNPMGYQWFDLYLNGVYISDVGPKEFENVRNLINENVKKISNTISLLTNDLNIEMSDCFVMGFSQGGMMAFEL
;
A
#
# COMPACT_ATOMS: atom_id res chain seq x y z
N MET A 1 -1.21 -14.79 -8.87
CA MET A 1 -1.12 -14.77 -7.40
C MET A 1 -0.06 -13.80 -6.93
N ASP A 2 1.11 -13.81 -7.55
CA ASP A 2 2.21 -12.91 -7.17
C ASP A 2 1.95 -11.44 -7.49
N ASN A 3 0.86 -11.15 -8.20
CA ASN A 3 0.49 -9.79 -8.62
C ASN A 3 -0.54 -9.12 -7.71
N ILE A 4 -0.92 -9.80 -6.62
CA ILE A 4 -1.91 -9.30 -5.66
C ILE A 4 -1.25 -9.16 -4.30
N LEU A 5 -1.55 -8.07 -3.60
CA LEU A 5 -1.07 -7.84 -2.25
C LEU A 5 -2.17 -8.21 -1.24
N LEU A 6 -1.75 -8.60 -0.05
CA LEU A 6 -2.66 -9.05 1.00
C LEU A 6 -2.56 -8.16 2.24
N GLY A 7 -3.62 -8.17 3.03
CA GLY A 7 -3.63 -7.48 4.31
C GLY A 7 -5.02 -7.47 4.94
N PRO A 8 -5.10 -7.00 6.18
CA PRO A 8 -6.36 -6.98 6.93
C PRO A 8 -7.32 -5.92 6.43
N SER A 9 -8.59 -6.12 6.75
CA SER A 9 -9.65 -5.16 6.43
C SER A 9 -10.51 -4.86 7.66
N ILE A 10 -11.11 -3.67 7.65
CA ILE A 10 -12.08 -3.24 8.66
C ILE A 10 -13.24 -2.59 7.93
N SER A 11 -14.47 -3.02 8.25
CA SER A 11 -15.69 -2.42 7.73
C SER A 11 -16.80 -2.53 8.77
N LYS A 12 -17.56 -1.45 8.91
CA LYS A 12 -18.75 -1.41 9.78
C LYS A 12 -20.04 -1.61 8.99
N HIS A 13 -19.94 -1.82 7.68
CA HIS A 13 -21.07 -1.84 6.77
C HIS A 13 -21.17 -3.16 6.03
N ASP A 14 -22.35 -3.74 5.97
CA ASP A 14 -22.61 -4.98 5.21
C ASP A 14 -22.42 -4.76 3.71
N LYS A 15 -22.82 -3.57 3.23
CA LYS A 15 -22.68 -3.17 1.84
C LYS A 15 -21.95 -1.84 1.77
N PRO A 16 -20.62 -1.85 1.87
CA PRO A 16 -19.84 -0.62 1.83
C PRO A 16 -20.01 0.09 0.48
N LYS A 17 -19.96 1.41 0.50
CA LYS A 17 -20.12 2.26 -0.67
C LYS A 17 -18.80 2.74 -1.24
N LYS A 18 -17.77 2.75 -0.40
CA LYS A 18 -16.44 3.28 -0.75
C LYS A 18 -15.37 2.35 -0.22
N LEU A 19 -14.22 2.39 -0.89
CA LEU A 19 -13.04 1.62 -0.51
C LEU A 19 -11.87 2.56 -0.22
N MET A 20 -11.21 2.36 0.91
CA MET A 20 -9.95 3.02 1.23
C MET A 20 -8.84 1.96 1.27
N VAL A 21 -7.87 2.09 0.39
CA VAL A 21 -6.68 1.24 0.38
C VAL A 21 -5.56 1.97 1.12
N MET A 22 -4.96 1.31 2.10
CA MET A 22 -4.00 1.91 3.02
C MET A 22 -2.61 1.32 2.80
N LEU A 23 -1.63 2.19 2.53
CA LEU A 23 -0.25 1.82 2.23
C LEU A 23 0.67 2.31 3.36
N HIS A 24 1.23 1.37 4.11
CA HIS A 24 2.06 1.65 5.29
C HIS A 24 3.42 2.24 4.91
N GLY A 25 4.12 2.79 5.90
CA GLY A 25 5.46 3.34 5.73
C GLY A 25 6.56 2.28 5.77
N TYR A 26 7.79 2.72 5.52
CA TYR A 26 8.98 1.90 5.53
C TYR A 26 9.18 1.22 6.90
N GLY A 27 9.30 -0.08 6.90
CA GLY A 27 9.51 -0.85 8.14
C GLY A 27 8.26 -1.15 8.94
N ASP A 28 7.10 -0.69 8.50
CA ASP A 28 5.82 -0.98 9.14
C ASP A 28 5.15 -2.19 8.47
N ASN A 29 3.91 -2.46 8.81
CA ASN A 29 3.12 -3.54 8.23
C ASN A 29 1.63 -3.18 8.23
N ALA A 30 0.86 -3.92 7.45
CA ALA A 30 -0.57 -3.68 7.30
C ALA A 30 -1.35 -3.94 8.59
N ALA A 31 -0.94 -4.94 9.38
CA ALA A 31 -1.62 -5.28 10.64
C ALA A 31 -1.57 -4.13 11.64
N ASN A 32 -0.49 -3.35 11.65
CA ASN A 32 -0.38 -2.15 12.47
C ASN A 32 -1.12 -0.97 11.84
N PHE A 33 -0.91 -0.76 10.55
CA PHE A 33 -1.42 0.43 9.86
C PHE A 33 -2.94 0.47 9.76
N ILE A 34 -3.60 -0.70 9.70
CA ILE A 34 -5.06 -0.77 9.61
C ILE A 34 -5.75 -0.12 10.82
N HIS A 35 -5.09 -0.07 11.97
CA HIS A 35 -5.67 0.53 13.18
C HIS A 35 -5.90 2.02 13.06
N LEU A 36 -5.31 2.68 12.08
CA LEU A 36 -5.56 4.08 11.80
C LEU A 36 -6.96 4.33 11.23
N ALA A 37 -7.60 3.29 10.70
CA ALA A 37 -8.91 3.42 10.06
C ALA A 37 -10.00 3.88 11.05
N GLU A 38 -10.06 3.30 12.25
CA GLU A 38 -11.11 3.62 13.21
C GLU A 38 -11.16 5.11 13.59
N PRO A 39 -10.05 5.73 14.02
CA PRO A 39 -10.11 7.15 14.39
C PRO A 39 -10.33 8.10 13.21
N LEU A 40 -10.07 7.66 12.00
CA LEU A 40 -10.26 8.48 10.80
C LEU A 40 -11.66 8.34 10.19
N ASP A 41 -12.35 7.25 10.48
CA ASP A 41 -13.62 6.92 9.83
C ASP A 41 -14.75 7.89 10.20
N GLN A 42 -15.63 8.10 9.22
CA GLN A 42 -16.90 8.81 9.40
C GLN A 42 -18.00 7.86 8.92
N ASP A 43 -19.01 7.63 9.75
CA ASP A 43 -20.07 6.64 9.47
C ASP A 43 -20.79 6.90 8.13
N GLU A 44 -21.01 8.16 7.79
CA GLU A 44 -21.69 8.55 6.55
C GLU A 44 -20.92 8.24 5.28
N TRP A 45 -19.63 7.93 5.38
CA TRP A 45 -18.83 7.55 4.20
C TRP A 45 -19.17 6.17 3.67
N GLY A 46 -19.60 5.25 4.53
CA GLY A 46 -19.84 3.87 4.15
C GLY A 46 -18.55 3.17 3.68
N MET A 47 -17.45 3.46 4.35
CA MET A 47 -16.11 3.07 3.91
C MET A 47 -15.71 1.65 4.35
N HIS A 48 -15.14 0.90 3.44
CA HIS A 48 -14.41 -0.34 3.71
C HIS A 48 -12.92 -0.05 3.63
N TYR A 49 -12.17 -0.41 4.67
CA TYR A 49 -10.73 -0.16 4.75
C TYR A 49 -9.96 -1.45 4.55
N VAL A 50 -8.96 -1.42 3.70
CA VAL A 50 -8.02 -2.53 3.49
C VAL A 50 -6.61 -1.98 3.57
N ALA A 51 -5.78 -2.51 4.46
CA ALA A 51 -4.36 -2.19 4.49
C ALA A 51 -3.58 -3.30 3.79
N LEU A 52 -2.63 -2.95 2.96
CA LEU A 52 -1.83 -3.91 2.19
C LEU A 52 -0.41 -3.96 2.72
N ASN A 53 0.13 -5.17 2.87
CA ASN A 53 1.56 -5.34 3.12
C ASN A 53 2.33 -5.09 1.83
N ALA A 54 3.40 -4.32 1.94
CA ALA A 54 4.36 -4.18 0.86
C ALA A 54 4.96 -5.55 0.50
N PRO A 55 5.40 -5.74 -0.74
CA PRO A 55 5.81 -7.07 -1.21
C PRO A 55 7.14 -7.58 -0.66
N SER A 56 7.98 -6.72 -0.08
CA SER A 56 9.31 -7.10 0.38
C SER A 56 9.46 -6.95 1.88
N ILE A 57 10.06 -7.95 2.52
CA ILE A 57 10.42 -7.88 3.94
C ILE A 57 11.63 -6.95 4.07
N MET A 58 11.60 -6.07 5.06
CA MET A 58 12.69 -5.15 5.32
C MET A 58 13.93 -5.92 5.84
N PRO A 59 15.13 -5.68 5.27
CA PRO A 59 16.34 -6.30 5.79
C PRO A 59 16.56 -5.98 7.28
N GLY A 60 16.84 -7.00 8.08
CA GLY A 60 17.10 -6.85 9.51
C GLY A 60 15.86 -6.65 10.39
N ASN A 61 14.66 -6.63 9.81
CA ASN A 61 13.42 -6.51 10.56
C ASN A 61 12.35 -7.43 9.96
N PRO A 62 12.21 -8.67 10.45
CA PRO A 62 11.28 -9.64 9.87
C PRO A 62 9.80 -9.27 10.06
N MET A 63 9.50 -8.31 10.93
CA MET A 63 8.12 -7.84 11.16
C MET A 63 7.77 -6.62 10.30
N GLY A 64 8.74 -6.06 9.59
CA GLY A 64 8.56 -4.87 8.78
C GLY A 64 8.68 -5.16 7.30
N TYR A 65 7.95 -4.37 6.50
CA TYR A 65 7.94 -4.46 5.04
C TYR A 65 8.38 -3.15 4.43
N GLN A 66 8.79 -3.21 3.17
CA GLN A 66 9.20 -2.04 2.40
C GLN A 66 8.64 -2.11 0.99
N TRP A 67 8.33 -0.95 0.42
CA TRP A 67 7.85 -0.84 -0.96
C TRP A 67 9.00 -0.82 -1.95
N PHE A 68 10.12 -0.24 -1.55
CA PHE A 68 11.36 -0.24 -2.31
C PHE A 68 12.53 0.01 -1.36
N ASP A 69 13.75 -0.26 -1.84
CA ASP A 69 14.94 -0.09 -1.02
C ASP A 69 15.28 1.38 -0.82
N LEU A 70 15.49 1.79 0.44
CA LEU A 70 16.01 3.13 0.76
C LEU A 70 17.53 3.12 0.82
N TYR A 71 18.15 1.97 1.07
CA TYR A 71 19.59 1.81 1.13
C TYR A 71 20.00 0.68 0.18
N LEU A 72 20.97 0.98 -0.68
CA LEU A 72 21.53 0.04 -1.66
C LEU A 72 22.99 -0.17 -1.33
N ASN A 73 23.34 -1.37 -0.80
CA ASN A 73 24.69 -1.67 -0.32
C ASN A 73 25.20 -0.62 0.70
N GLY A 74 24.32 -0.17 1.59
CA GLY A 74 24.66 0.81 2.62
C GLY A 74 24.60 2.26 2.17
N VAL A 75 24.30 2.52 0.90
CA VAL A 75 24.21 3.88 0.35
C VAL A 75 22.73 4.31 0.25
N TYR A 76 22.43 5.48 0.81
CA TYR A 76 21.06 6.01 0.78
C TYR A 76 20.64 6.32 -0.68
N ILE A 77 19.37 6.10 -0.98
CA ILE A 77 18.80 6.18 -2.33
C ILE A 77 19.10 7.49 -3.06
N SER A 78 19.18 8.63 -2.34
CA SER A 78 19.49 9.92 -2.95
C SER A 78 20.95 10.06 -3.41
N ASP A 79 21.82 9.18 -2.91
CA ASP A 79 23.27 9.24 -3.16
C ASP A 79 23.76 8.14 -4.09
N VAL A 80 22.85 7.29 -4.60
CA VAL A 80 23.24 6.22 -5.54
C VAL A 80 23.38 6.76 -6.95
N GLY A 81 24.09 5.95 -7.79
CA GLY A 81 24.26 6.29 -9.20
C GLY A 81 22.98 6.11 -10.03
N PRO A 82 23.00 6.59 -11.29
CA PRO A 82 21.82 6.52 -12.17
C PRO A 82 21.30 5.11 -12.41
N LYS A 83 22.20 4.12 -12.52
CA LYS A 83 21.81 2.73 -12.77
C LYS A 83 21.07 2.12 -11.59
N GLU A 84 21.55 2.35 -10.38
CA GLU A 84 20.90 1.88 -9.15
C GLU A 84 19.57 2.55 -8.97
N PHE A 85 19.49 3.83 -9.27
CA PHE A 85 18.23 4.58 -9.21
C PHE A 85 17.22 4.04 -10.21
N GLU A 86 17.66 3.67 -11.43
CA GLU A 86 16.79 3.06 -12.43
C GLU A 86 16.23 1.72 -11.95
N ASN A 87 17.04 0.92 -11.26
CA ASN A 87 16.59 -0.35 -10.70
C ASN A 87 15.48 -0.13 -9.65
N VAL A 88 15.62 0.88 -8.81
CA VAL A 88 14.59 1.25 -7.83
C VAL A 88 13.34 1.73 -8.54
N ARG A 89 13.46 2.53 -9.59
CA ARG A 89 12.31 3.00 -10.39
C ARG A 89 11.56 1.82 -11.00
N ASN A 90 12.25 0.82 -11.51
CA ASN A 90 11.65 -0.38 -12.06
C ASN A 90 10.87 -1.15 -10.99
N LEU A 91 11.43 -1.28 -9.80
CA LEU A 91 10.76 -1.93 -8.67
C LEU A 91 9.51 -1.17 -8.24
N ILE A 92 9.59 0.15 -8.18
CA ILE A 92 8.41 0.99 -7.89
C ILE A 92 7.31 0.73 -8.92
N ASN A 93 7.65 0.70 -10.20
CA ASN A 93 6.70 0.45 -11.27
C ASN A 93 6.04 -0.93 -11.17
N GLU A 94 6.80 -1.96 -10.81
CA GLU A 94 6.26 -3.30 -10.56
C GLU A 94 5.28 -3.29 -9.39
N ASN A 95 5.63 -2.62 -8.32
CA ASN A 95 4.79 -2.56 -7.11
C ASN A 95 3.53 -1.73 -7.33
N VAL A 96 3.61 -0.67 -8.14
CA VAL A 96 2.44 0.09 -8.59
C VAL A 96 1.45 -0.84 -9.31
N LYS A 97 1.93 -1.71 -10.18
CA LYS A 97 1.09 -2.69 -10.87
C LYS A 97 0.41 -3.64 -9.88
N LYS A 98 1.14 -4.12 -8.88
CA LYS A 98 0.58 -5.01 -7.85
C LYS A 98 -0.52 -4.31 -7.05
N ILE A 99 -0.31 -3.06 -6.67
CA ILE A 99 -1.32 -2.27 -5.97
C ILE A 99 -2.55 -2.08 -6.87
N SER A 100 -2.34 -1.70 -8.12
CA SER A 100 -3.43 -1.48 -9.07
C SER A 100 -4.25 -2.74 -9.31
N ASN A 101 -3.58 -3.88 -9.47
CA ASN A 101 -4.26 -5.17 -9.64
C ASN A 101 -5.08 -5.53 -8.40
N THR A 102 -4.53 -5.27 -7.22
CA THR A 102 -5.23 -5.51 -5.95
C THR A 102 -6.46 -4.62 -5.82
N ILE A 103 -6.34 -3.35 -6.16
CA ILE A 103 -7.47 -2.41 -6.15
C ILE A 103 -8.56 -2.88 -7.09
N SER A 104 -8.21 -3.31 -8.30
CA SER A 104 -9.18 -3.82 -9.29
C SER A 104 -9.91 -5.05 -8.76
N LEU A 105 -9.20 -5.97 -8.11
CA LEU A 105 -9.81 -7.14 -7.49
C LEU A 105 -10.77 -6.76 -6.38
N LEU A 106 -10.34 -5.88 -5.48
CA LEU A 106 -11.14 -5.45 -4.34
C LEU A 106 -12.41 -4.69 -4.76
N THR A 107 -12.29 -3.76 -5.70
CA THR A 107 -13.44 -3.01 -6.19
C THR A 107 -14.45 -3.92 -6.86
N ASN A 108 -13.96 -4.91 -7.61
CA ASN A 108 -14.82 -5.90 -8.25
C ASN A 108 -15.54 -6.77 -7.21
N ASP A 109 -14.80 -7.32 -6.25
CA ASP A 109 -15.36 -8.19 -5.21
C ASP A 109 -16.38 -7.48 -4.32
N LEU A 110 -16.13 -6.22 -4.00
CA LEU A 110 -16.99 -5.39 -3.15
C LEU A 110 -18.10 -4.70 -3.94
N ASN A 111 -18.10 -4.82 -5.25
CA ASN A 111 -19.04 -4.13 -6.14
C ASN A 111 -19.03 -2.61 -5.91
N ILE A 112 -17.82 -2.05 -5.84
CA ILE A 112 -17.58 -0.62 -5.66
C ILE A 112 -16.96 -0.07 -6.95
N GLU A 113 -17.45 1.10 -7.38
CA GLU A 113 -16.91 1.79 -8.55
C GLU A 113 -15.48 2.29 -8.27
N MET A 114 -14.63 2.31 -9.29
CA MET A 114 -13.28 2.84 -9.15
C MET A 114 -13.27 4.30 -8.67
N SER A 115 -14.28 5.08 -9.08
CA SER A 115 -14.45 6.47 -8.62
C SER A 115 -14.74 6.61 -7.14
N ASP A 116 -15.14 5.53 -6.48
CA ASP A 116 -15.40 5.48 -5.04
C ASP A 116 -14.25 4.79 -4.27
N CYS A 117 -13.13 4.58 -4.94
CA CYS A 117 -11.92 4.04 -4.33
C CYS A 117 -10.93 5.16 -4.02
N PHE A 118 -10.39 5.13 -2.82
CA PHE A 118 -9.42 6.10 -2.31
C PHE A 118 -8.17 5.38 -1.86
N VAL A 119 -7.04 6.05 -1.97
CA VAL A 119 -5.76 5.51 -1.50
C VAL A 119 -5.17 6.47 -0.48
N MET A 120 -4.73 5.93 0.62
CA MET A 120 -4.05 6.67 1.66
C MET A 120 -2.69 6.02 1.93
N GLY A 121 -1.65 6.82 2.08
CA GLY A 121 -0.33 6.30 2.35
C GLY A 121 0.43 7.17 3.33
N PHE A 122 1.32 6.53 4.10
CA PHE A 122 2.19 7.22 5.03
C PHE A 122 3.65 7.04 4.60
N SER A 123 4.41 8.14 4.49
CA SER A 123 5.84 8.11 4.16
C SER A 123 6.08 7.38 2.83
N GLN A 124 6.81 6.27 2.83
CA GLN A 124 7.05 5.47 1.62
C GLN A 124 5.74 5.00 0.96
N GLY A 125 4.75 4.62 1.78
CA GLY A 125 3.42 4.29 1.27
C GLY A 125 2.73 5.48 0.59
N GLY A 126 2.95 6.69 1.10
CA GLY A 126 2.47 7.92 0.45
C GLY A 126 3.13 8.16 -0.89
N MET A 127 4.43 7.87 -1.01
CA MET A 127 5.14 7.93 -2.28
C MET A 127 4.52 6.97 -3.30
N MET A 128 4.19 5.75 -2.88
CA MET A 128 3.52 4.78 -3.74
C MET A 128 2.13 5.26 -4.17
N ALA A 129 1.39 5.90 -3.28
CA ALA A 129 0.08 6.44 -3.59
C ALA A 129 0.14 7.50 -4.70
N PHE A 130 1.19 8.33 -4.71
CA PHE A 130 1.39 9.33 -5.76
C PHE A 130 1.74 8.72 -7.12
N GLU A 131 2.25 7.51 -7.13
CA GLU A 131 2.62 6.82 -8.38
C GLU A 131 1.41 6.12 -9.05
N LEU A 132 0.30 5.99 -8.33
CA LEU A 132 -0.92 5.39 -8.85
C LEU A 132 -1.70 6.39 -9.71
#